data_ad3aeb9af255c9d398451a0a5f73a3ed
#
_entry.id   ad3aeb9af255c9d398451a0a5f73a3ed
#
_cell.length_a   1.000
_cell.length_b   1.000
_cell.length_c   1.000
_cell.angle_alpha   90.00
_cell.angle_beta   90.00
_cell.angle_gamma   90.00
#
_symmetry.space_group_name_H-M   'P 1'
#
loop_
_entity.id
_entity.type
_entity.pdbx_description
1 polymer ?
#
loop_
_entity_poly.entity_id
_entity_poly.type
_entity_poly.pdbx_seq_one_letter_code
_entity_poly.pdbx_strand_id
1 'polypeptide(L)'
;MLSLRNQCLLLALQVLCFSGINGMRPAQAADWPQFRGPNCSGVSTEKHKLPAEFDDQKNVIWSAELGDGIGCPVVAGGRVFTSGMVDKEKVGLYAFDAETGKKLWERTWDTGELLEIHKTNSFAATTPAADDERVYFYFSTLGMLAVDAETGADVWKQELPIPYFVFKWGAGMSPTLYKDLVLFCQDDDLAPAFYAFDKKTGKIVWKDDRSDQAVNYSHPVICETDKGDEIVVAGTGKLIG
;
A
#
# COMPACT_ATOMS: atom_id res chain seq x y z
N MET A 1 -45.58 -16.93 -64.18
CA MET A 1 -46.45 -16.88 -63.01
C MET A 1 -46.10 -18.12 -62.11
N LEU A 2 -45.30 -18.00 -61.19
CA LEU A 2 -45.11 -18.96 -60.07
C LEU A 2 -44.42 -18.22 -58.94
N SER A 3 -45.16 -17.91 -58.08
CA SER A 3 -45.31 -17.75 -56.62
C SER A 3 -44.05 -17.51 -55.80
N LEU A 4 -43.96 -16.27 -55.37
CA LEU A 4 -43.16 -15.71 -54.24
C LEU A 4 -43.61 -16.29 -52.89
N ARG A 5 -43.28 -17.51 -52.55
CA ARG A 5 -43.72 -18.05 -51.25
C ARG A 5 -42.74 -19.02 -50.54
N ASN A 6 -41.48 -19.06 -50.87
CA ASN A 6 -40.55 -19.96 -50.18
C ASN A 6 -39.15 -19.38 -49.85
N GLN A 7 -39.08 -18.10 -49.55
CA GLN A 7 -37.81 -17.50 -49.12
C GLN A 7 -37.81 -16.91 -47.69
N CYS A 8 -38.75 -17.27 -46.85
CA CYS A 8 -38.83 -16.78 -45.46
C CYS A 8 -38.70 -17.84 -44.37
N LEU A 9 -37.94 -18.88 -44.58
CA LEU A 9 -37.80 -19.94 -43.54
C LEU A 9 -36.38 -20.47 -43.36
N LEU A 10 -35.35 -19.67 -43.59
CA LEU A 10 -33.95 -20.08 -43.37
C LEU A 10 -33.07 -19.03 -42.67
N LEU A 11 -33.69 -18.12 -41.91
CA LEU A 11 -32.95 -17.07 -41.15
C LEU A 11 -33.30 -17.01 -39.67
N ALA A 12 -33.57 -18.14 -39.06
CA ALA A 12 -33.91 -18.20 -37.65
C ALA A 12 -33.34 -19.43 -36.96
N LEU A 13 -32.02 -19.68 -37.05
CA LEU A 13 -31.33 -20.65 -36.15
C LEU A 13 -29.81 -20.47 -36.14
N GLN A 14 -29.34 -19.23 -35.89
CA GLN A 14 -27.93 -18.97 -35.53
C GLN A 14 -27.83 -17.98 -34.37
N VAL A 15 -28.67 -18.14 -33.39
CA VAL A 15 -28.51 -17.48 -32.11
C VAL A 15 -28.49 -18.58 -31.04
N LEU A 16 -27.54 -18.51 -30.16
CA LEU A 16 -27.38 -19.32 -28.94
C LEU A 16 -26.44 -20.54 -29.05
N CYS A 17 -25.17 -20.27 -29.04
CA CYS A 17 -24.22 -21.04 -28.23
C CYS A 17 -23.04 -20.16 -27.85
N PHE A 18 -23.30 -19.01 -27.23
CA PHE A 18 -22.35 -18.41 -26.29
C PHE A 18 -22.67 -18.99 -24.92
N SER A 19 -22.52 -20.29 -24.79
CA SER A 19 -22.44 -20.95 -23.49
C SER A 19 -21.19 -20.44 -22.80
N GLY A 20 -21.41 -19.77 -21.66
CA GLY A 20 -20.40 -19.16 -20.84
C GLY A 20 -19.18 -20.05 -20.65
N ILE A 21 -18.10 -19.66 -21.24
CA ILE A 21 -16.81 -19.93 -20.66
C ILE A 21 -16.79 -19.05 -19.41
N ASN A 22 -17.27 -19.61 -18.30
CA ASN A 22 -16.84 -19.16 -16.99
C ASN A 22 -15.32 -19.41 -16.98
N GLY A 23 -14.56 -18.44 -17.52
CA GLY A 23 -13.16 -18.38 -17.30
C GLY A 23 -13.00 -18.40 -15.78
N MET A 24 -12.48 -19.50 -15.23
CA MET A 24 -11.91 -19.48 -13.90
C MET A 24 -10.97 -18.27 -13.89
N ARG A 25 -11.38 -17.19 -13.23
CA ARG A 25 -10.42 -16.16 -12.86
C ARG A 25 -9.37 -16.90 -12.04
N PRO A 26 -8.08 -16.81 -12.38
CA PRO A 26 -7.05 -17.33 -11.50
C PRO A 26 -7.35 -16.77 -10.10
N ALA A 27 -7.17 -17.60 -9.08
CA ALA A 27 -7.38 -17.16 -7.70
C ALA A 27 -6.49 -15.92 -7.50
N GLN A 28 -7.11 -14.75 -7.45
CA GLN A 28 -6.40 -13.50 -7.22
C GLN A 28 -5.77 -13.62 -5.83
N ALA A 29 -4.49 -13.33 -5.72
CA ALA A 29 -3.83 -13.29 -4.42
C ALA A 29 -4.64 -12.38 -3.47
N ALA A 30 -4.81 -12.81 -2.22
CA ALA A 30 -5.47 -11.98 -1.24
C ALA A 30 -4.71 -10.67 -1.06
N ASP A 31 -5.44 -9.60 -0.85
CA ASP A 31 -4.86 -8.30 -0.59
C ASP A 31 -4.03 -8.31 0.71
N TRP A 32 -2.88 -7.67 0.64
CA TRP A 32 -1.98 -7.38 1.75
C TRP A 32 -1.70 -5.88 1.76
N PRO A 33 -2.70 -5.06 2.15
CA PRO A 33 -2.81 -3.67 1.71
C PRO A 33 -1.89 -2.68 2.44
N GLN A 34 -1.17 -3.11 3.47
CA GLN A 34 -0.37 -2.24 4.33
C GLN A 34 0.68 -3.04 5.10
N PHE A 35 1.54 -2.37 5.86
CA PHE A 35 2.52 -3.03 6.72
C PHE A 35 1.84 -4.08 7.60
N ARG A 36 2.38 -5.32 7.55
CA ARG A 36 1.84 -6.51 8.21
C ARG A 36 0.40 -6.89 7.79
N GLY A 37 -0.07 -6.43 6.63
CA GLY A 37 -1.34 -6.82 6.03
C GLY A 37 -2.58 -6.29 6.74
N PRO A 38 -3.71 -6.98 6.62
CA PRO A 38 -4.97 -6.54 7.19
C PRO A 38 -4.85 -6.23 8.68
N ASN A 39 -5.27 -5.02 9.07
CA ASN A 39 -5.22 -4.50 10.43
C ASN A 39 -3.83 -4.61 11.10
N CYS A 40 -2.75 -4.52 10.36
CA CYS A 40 -1.38 -4.70 10.85
C CYS A 40 -1.15 -6.00 11.65
N SER A 41 -1.98 -7.02 11.44
CA SER A 41 -2.03 -8.23 12.27
C SER A 41 -0.86 -9.19 12.02
N GLY A 42 -0.23 -9.14 10.84
CA GLY A 42 0.76 -10.11 10.39
C GLY A 42 0.16 -11.49 10.08
N VAL A 43 -1.17 -11.58 9.95
CA VAL A 43 -1.89 -12.84 9.72
C VAL A 43 -2.61 -12.80 8.38
N SER A 44 -2.32 -13.78 7.53
CA SER A 44 -3.11 -14.05 6.32
C SER A 44 -4.26 -15.00 6.65
N THR A 45 -5.45 -14.69 6.15
CA THR A 45 -6.61 -15.58 6.23
C THR A 45 -6.64 -16.61 5.11
N GLU A 46 -5.76 -16.48 4.13
CA GLU A 46 -5.63 -17.37 2.99
C GLU A 46 -5.10 -18.75 3.43
N LYS A 47 -5.75 -19.80 2.91
CA LYS A 47 -5.36 -21.18 3.19
C LYS A 47 -4.52 -21.74 2.03
N HIS A 48 -3.38 -21.15 1.77
CA HIS A 48 -2.45 -21.68 0.78
C HIS A 48 -1.42 -22.60 1.41
N LYS A 49 -1.08 -23.65 0.68
CA LYS A 49 0.05 -24.50 1.04
C LYS A 49 1.33 -23.76 0.62
N LEU A 50 1.97 -23.12 1.56
CA LEU A 50 3.25 -22.47 1.33
C LEU A 50 4.36 -23.52 1.12
N PRO A 51 5.36 -23.23 0.28
CA PRO A 51 6.53 -24.09 0.15
C PRO A 51 7.31 -24.09 1.47
N ALA A 52 7.76 -25.29 1.88
CA ALA A 52 8.61 -25.42 3.07
C ALA A 52 10.06 -24.94 2.81
N GLU A 53 10.45 -24.91 1.54
CA GLU A 53 11.78 -24.49 1.12
C GLU A 53 11.64 -23.51 -0.03
N PHE A 54 12.32 -22.38 0.07
CA PHE A 54 12.47 -21.41 -1.01
C PHE A 54 13.80 -20.66 -0.89
N ASP A 55 14.37 -20.28 -1.99
CA ASP A 55 15.53 -19.42 -2.11
C ASP A 55 15.43 -18.62 -3.41
N ASP A 56 16.45 -17.90 -3.79
CA ASP A 56 16.49 -17.04 -4.99
C ASP A 56 16.37 -17.83 -6.31
N GLN A 57 16.49 -19.17 -6.28
CA GLN A 57 16.37 -20.06 -7.42
C GLN A 57 15.17 -21.02 -7.33
N LYS A 58 14.60 -21.18 -6.12
CA LYS A 58 13.58 -22.19 -5.85
C LYS A 58 12.28 -21.56 -5.38
N ASN A 59 11.20 -21.88 -6.07
CA ASN A 59 9.85 -21.37 -5.77
C ASN A 59 9.72 -19.84 -5.90
N VAL A 60 10.59 -19.19 -6.67
CA VAL A 60 10.46 -17.78 -7.09
C VAL A 60 9.74 -17.74 -8.43
N ILE A 61 8.65 -16.97 -8.53
CA ILE A 61 7.91 -16.77 -9.77
C ILE A 61 8.52 -15.64 -10.57
N TRP A 62 8.83 -14.53 -9.89
CA TRP A 62 9.48 -13.36 -10.47
C TRP A 62 10.26 -12.58 -9.41
N SER A 63 11.17 -11.76 -9.86
CA SER A 63 11.89 -10.80 -9.04
C SER A 63 12.05 -9.48 -9.79
N ALA A 64 12.21 -8.38 -9.07
CA ALA A 64 12.44 -7.07 -9.65
C ALA A 64 13.60 -6.36 -8.92
N GLU A 65 14.49 -5.74 -9.69
CA GLU A 65 15.53 -4.87 -9.18
C GLU A 65 14.91 -3.53 -8.77
N LEU A 66 15.18 -3.13 -7.53
CA LEU A 66 14.79 -1.85 -6.96
C LEU A 66 16.04 -1.17 -6.41
N GLY A 67 15.96 0.09 -6.10
CA GLY A 67 17.03 0.77 -5.36
C GLY A 67 17.09 0.35 -3.90
N ASP A 68 17.91 1.05 -3.11
CA ASP A 68 18.01 0.82 -1.68
C ASP A 68 16.67 1.07 -0.99
N GLY A 69 16.22 0.12 -0.18
CA GLY A 69 14.95 0.20 0.55
C GLY A 69 14.71 -1.03 1.39
N ILE A 70 14.02 -0.84 2.51
CA ILE A 70 13.64 -1.91 3.44
C ILE A 70 12.14 -1.92 3.76
N GLY A 71 11.37 -1.04 3.09
CA GLY A 71 9.91 -1.07 3.17
C GLY A 71 9.35 -2.37 2.60
N CYS A 72 8.29 -2.89 3.21
CA CYS A 72 7.64 -4.10 2.72
C CYS A 72 6.84 -3.81 1.44
N PRO A 73 6.75 -4.74 0.50
CA PRO A 73 5.77 -4.65 -0.58
C PRO A 73 4.36 -4.87 -0.01
N VAL A 74 3.38 -4.25 -0.66
CA VAL A 74 1.95 -4.45 -0.38
C VAL A 74 1.22 -4.90 -1.63
N VAL A 75 0.10 -5.58 -1.45
CA VAL A 75 -0.72 -6.13 -2.55
C VAL A 75 -2.13 -5.59 -2.44
N ALA A 76 -2.63 -4.99 -3.51
CA ALA A 76 -4.03 -4.59 -3.63
C ALA A 76 -4.47 -4.65 -5.09
N GLY A 77 -5.68 -5.16 -5.34
CA GLY A 77 -6.26 -5.20 -6.67
C GLY A 77 -5.41 -5.93 -7.72
N GLY A 78 -4.69 -6.99 -7.34
CA GLY A 78 -3.80 -7.75 -8.24
C GLY A 78 -2.49 -7.05 -8.60
N ARG A 79 -2.11 -5.99 -7.88
CA ARG A 79 -0.86 -5.24 -8.08
C ARG A 79 0.00 -5.30 -6.83
N VAL A 80 1.29 -5.28 -7.01
CA VAL A 80 2.28 -5.16 -5.94
C VAL A 80 2.85 -3.76 -5.96
N PHE A 81 2.83 -3.08 -4.82
CA PHE A 81 3.39 -1.73 -4.67
C PHE A 81 4.53 -1.76 -3.66
N THR A 82 5.60 -1.05 -3.97
CA THR A 82 6.77 -0.94 -3.10
C THR A 82 7.55 0.32 -3.41
N SER A 83 8.45 0.72 -2.50
CA SER A 83 9.30 1.88 -2.66
C SER A 83 10.78 1.52 -2.61
N GLY A 84 11.63 2.39 -3.11
CA GLY A 84 13.09 2.27 -3.04
C GLY A 84 13.76 3.58 -3.44
N MET A 85 14.98 3.79 -2.97
CA MET A 85 15.80 4.91 -3.42
C MET A 85 16.31 4.61 -4.83
N VAL A 86 15.97 5.45 -5.79
CA VAL A 86 16.52 5.35 -7.16
C VAL A 86 18.01 5.70 -7.15
N ASP A 87 18.34 6.75 -6.42
CA ASP A 87 19.68 7.24 -6.14
C ASP A 87 19.70 8.01 -4.81
N LYS A 88 20.73 8.80 -4.54
CA LYS A 88 20.84 9.57 -3.28
C LYS A 88 19.89 10.75 -3.19
N GLU A 89 19.31 11.17 -4.30
CA GLU A 89 18.50 12.38 -4.42
C GLU A 89 17.05 12.09 -4.80
N LYS A 90 16.73 10.82 -5.13
CA LYS A 90 15.42 10.42 -5.62
C LYS A 90 14.89 9.18 -4.95
N VAL A 91 13.63 9.25 -4.53
CA VAL A 91 12.85 8.11 -4.09
C VAL A 91 11.86 7.69 -5.17
N GLY A 92 11.72 6.38 -5.36
CA GLY A 92 10.77 5.76 -6.29
C GLY A 92 9.65 5.04 -5.58
N LEU A 93 8.47 5.05 -6.20
CA LEU A 93 7.33 4.20 -5.90
C LEU A 93 6.98 3.42 -7.17
N TYR A 94 6.81 2.13 -7.03
CA TYR A 94 6.69 1.19 -8.14
C TYR A 94 5.41 0.38 -8.03
N ALA A 95 4.81 0.06 -9.18
CA ALA A 95 3.76 -0.93 -9.27
C ALA A 95 4.13 -2.04 -10.25
N PHE A 96 3.83 -3.27 -9.83
CA PHE A 96 4.02 -4.47 -10.63
C PHE A 96 2.73 -5.26 -10.69
N ASP A 97 2.51 -5.96 -11.78
CA ASP A 97 1.49 -7.00 -11.86
C ASP A 97 1.87 -8.15 -10.92
N ALA A 98 0.96 -8.54 -10.05
CA ALA A 98 1.25 -9.49 -8.97
C ALA A 98 1.58 -10.90 -9.48
N GLU A 99 1.05 -11.30 -10.64
CA GLU A 99 1.24 -12.64 -11.20
C GLU A 99 2.54 -12.74 -12.01
N THR A 100 2.83 -11.71 -12.80
CA THR A 100 3.89 -11.74 -13.81
C THR A 100 5.15 -10.99 -13.41
N GLY A 101 5.09 -10.10 -12.41
CA GLY A 101 6.16 -9.19 -12.04
C GLY A 101 6.41 -8.08 -13.07
N LYS A 102 5.56 -7.95 -14.09
CA LYS A 102 5.68 -6.86 -15.06
C LYS A 102 5.52 -5.52 -14.39
N LYS A 103 6.50 -4.62 -14.53
CA LYS A 103 6.36 -3.25 -14.06
C LYS A 103 5.25 -2.54 -14.82
N LEU A 104 4.23 -2.07 -14.11
CA LEU A 104 3.08 -1.36 -14.63
C LEU A 104 3.37 0.13 -14.74
N TRP A 105 3.93 0.71 -13.66
CA TRP A 105 4.37 2.09 -13.63
C TRP A 105 5.45 2.31 -12.56
N GLU A 106 6.10 3.45 -12.67
CA GLU A 106 7.11 3.97 -11.75
C GLU A 106 6.92 5.47 -11.60
N ARG A 107 6.98 5.95 -10.36
CA ARG A 107 6.98 7.37 -10.03
C ARG A 107 8.21 7.69 -9.22
N THR A 108 8.79 8.86 -9.47
CA THR A 108 9.97 9.32 -8.74
C THR A 108 9.78 10.76 -8.28
N TRP A 109 10.34 11.08 -7.13
CA TRP A 109 10.36 12.42 -6.56
C TRP A 109 11.76 12.76 -6.08
N ASP A 110 12.16 14.02 -6.23
CA ASP A 110 13.37 14.54 -5.62
C ASP A 110 13.17 14.58 -4.09
N THR A 111 14.14 14.04 -3.35
CA THR A 111 14.02 13.89 -1.90
C THR A 111 14.27 15.20 -1.14
N GLY A 112 14.92 16.17 -1.79
CA GLY A 112 15.46 17.32 -1.08
C GLY A 112 16.61 16.94 -0.14
N GLU A 113 16.88 17.80 0.84
CA GLU A 113 17.92 17.54 1.82
C GLU A 113 17.50 16.48 2.83
N LEU A 114 18.21 15.36 2.85
CA LEU A 114 17.97 14.25 3.76
C LEU A 114 18.82 14.39 5.02
N LEU A 115 18.18 14.22 6.18
CA LEU A 115 18.90 14.12 7.45
C LEU A 115 19.69 12.83 7.51
N GLU A 116 20.86 12.86 8.15
CA GLU A 116 21.66 11.65 8.36
C GLU A 116 20.87 10.59 9.16
N ILE A 117 20.91 9.36 8.69
CA ILE A 117 20.29 8.20 9.36
C ILE A 117 21.36 7.14 9.68
N HIS A 118 21.02 6.23 10.61
CA HIS A 118 21.90 5.12 10.94
C HIS A 118 22.08 4.19 9.73
N LYS A 119 23.31 3.71 9.53
CA LYS A 119 23.72 2.90 8.37
C LYS A 119 22.95 1.59 8.15
N THR A 120 22.21 1.11 9.14
CA THR A 120 21.39 -0.11 9.06
C THR A 120 19.95 0.19 8.60
N ASN A 121 19.59 1.47 8.50
CA ASN A 121 18.30 1.89 7.96
C ASN A 121 18.46 2.35 6.50
N SER A 122 17.34 2.47 5.81
CA SER A 122 17.22 3.11 4.49
C SER A 122 16.29 4.30 4.58
N PHE A 123 16.47 5.29 3.72
CA PHE A 123 15.52 6.39 3.57
C PHE A 123 14.15 5.91 3.04
N ALA A 124 14.13 4.82 2.26
CA ALA A 124 12.91 4.14 1.80
C ALA A 124 12.54 2.96 2.73
N ALA A 125 12.47 3.22 4.04
CA ALA A 125 12.12 2.22 5.04
C ALA A 125 10.60 2.09 5.28
N THR A 126 9.82 3.09 4.88
CA THR A 126 8.38 3.10 5.08
C THR A 126 7.67 2.20 4.07
N THR A 127 6.73 1.41 4.56
CA THR A 127 5.89 0.55 3.71
C THR A 127 4.72 1.39 3.19
N PRO A 128 4.41 1.40 1.89
CA PRO A 128 3.19 2.04 1.40
C PRO A 128 1.94 1.33 1.92
N ALA A 129 0.79 1.99 1.83
CA ALA A 129 -0.51 1.33 1.96
C ALA A 129 -1.30 1.52 0.67
N ALA A 130 -2.13 0.55 0.29
CA ALA A 130 -2.86 0.60 -0.97
C ALA A 130 -4.26 0.01 -0.84
N ASP A 131 -5.18 0.57 -1.59
CA ASP A 131 -6.48 -0.03 -1.92
C ASP A 131 -6.62 -0.15 -3.45
N ASP A 132 -7.80 -0.53 -3.95
CA ASP A 132 -8.02 -0.69 -5.39
C ASP A 132 -7.86 0.60 -6.19
N GLU A 133 -8.04 1.75 -5.55
CA GLU A 133 -8.05 3.06 -6.20
C GLU A 133 -6.72 3.81 -6.04
N ARG A 134 -6.04 3.68 -4.88
CA ARG A 134 -4.91 4.54 -4.52
C ARG A 134 -3.82 3.81 -3.78
N VAL A 135 -2.60 4.36 -3.93
CA VAL A 135 -1.44 4.02 -3.11
C VAL A 135 -1.08 5.23 -2.25
N TYR A 136 -0.95 5.03 -0.96
CA TYR A 136 -0.57 6.03 0.03
C TYR A 136 0.87 5.78 0.45
N PHE A 137 1.71 6.77 0.28
CA PHE A 137 3.14 6.65 0.50
C PHE A 137 3.65 7.81 1.35
N TYR A 138 4.38 7.49 2.40
CA TYR A 138 5.06 8.48 3.23
C TYR A 138 6.55 8.47 2.95
N PHE A 139 7.13 9.66 2.80
CA PHE A 139 8.56 9.86 2.75
C PHE A 139 8.92 11.09 3.59
N SER A 140 10.01 11.00 4.38
CA SER A 140 10.31 11.97 5.45
C SER A 140 10.33 13.43 5.02
N THR A 141 10.84 13.74 3.83
CA THR A 141 10.94 15.11 3.30
C THR A 141 9.78 15.50 2.38
N LEU A 142 8.98 14.54 1.94
CA LEU A 142 7.84 14.79 1.06
C LEU A 142 6.51 14.87 1.80
N GLY A 143 6.44 14.27 3.01
CA GLY A 143 5.20 14.09 3.75
C GLY A 143 4.41 12.88 3.25
N MET A 144 3.09 12.94 3.32
CA MET A 144 2.17 11.90 2.86
C MET A 144 1.69 12.22 1.44
N LEU A 145 1.80 11.23 0.55
CA LEU A 145 1.36 11.33 -0.84
C LEU A 145 0.30 10.26 -1.11
N ALA A 146 -0.61 10.55 -2.02
CA ALA A 146 -1.45 9.55 -2.65
C ALA A 146 -1.31 9.62 -4.17
N VAL A 147 -1.17 8.46 -4.77
CA VAL A 147 -1.17 8.30 -6.22
C VAL A 147 -2.27 7.35 -6.64
N ASP A 148 -2.75 7.48 -7.86
CA ASP A 148 -3.70 6.56 -8.48
C ASP A 148 -3.06 5.18 -8.64
N ALA A 149 -3.73 4.12 -8.20
CA ALA A 149 -3.18 2.77 -8.16
C ALA A 149 -2.99 2.15 -9.56
N GLU A 150 -3.75 2.60 -10.55
CA GLU A 150 -3.65 2.08 -11.92
C GLU A 150 -2.55 2.77 -12.73
N THR A 151 -2.42 4.08 -12.58
CA THR A 151 -1.58 4.93 -13.44
C THR A 151 -0.34 5.50 -12.76
N GLY A 152 -0.30 5.53 -11.43
CA GLY A 152 0.70 6.23 -10.65
C GLY A 152 0.57 7.75 -10.68
N ALA A 153 -0.50 8.31 -11.26
CA ALA A 153 -0.70 9.75 -11.29
C ALA A 153 -0.89 10.34 -9.90
N ASP A 154 -0.33 11.53 -9.67
CA ASP A 154 -0.48 12.22 -8.37
C ASP A 154 -1.94 12.56 -8.11
N VAL A 155 -2.46 12.21 -6.93
CA VAL A 155 -3.82 12.54 -6.50
C VAL A 155 -3.79 13.68 -5.50
N TRP A 156 -3.01 13.55 -4.44
CA TRP A 156 -2.78 14.60 -3.46
C TRP A 156 -1.45 14.43 -2.74
N LYS A 157 -0.98 15.53 -2.16
CA LYS A 157 0.18 15.57 -1.28
C LYS A 157 -0.15 16.39 -0.04
N GLN A 158 0.21 15.88 1.14
CA GLN A 158 0.11 16.59 2.40
C GLN A 158 1.51 16.71 3.00
N GLU A 159 2.03 17.91 3.08
CA GLU A 159 3.30 18.18 3.75
C GLU A 159 3.17 17.94 5.26
N LEU A 160 4.19 17.33 5.84
CA LEU A 160 4.31 17.03 7.26
C LEU A 160 5.65 17.57 7.78
N PRO A 161 5.77 17.84 9.09
CA PRO A 161 7.07 18.12 9.68
C PRO A 161 8.08 17.03 9.35
N ILE A 162 9.30 17.40 8.97
CA ILE A 162 10.38 16.44 8.76
C ILE A 162 10.72 15.81 10.12
N PRO A 163 10.63 14.48 10.27
CA PRO A 163 10.86 13.84 11.55
C PRO A 163 12.33 13.92 11.94
N TYR A 164 12.57 14.15 13.21
CA TYR A 164 13.91 14.21 13.78
C TYR A 164 14.11 13.10 14.82
N PHE A 165 15.23 12.42 14.73
CA PHE A 165 15.59 11.33 15.63
C PHE A 165 16.97 11.57 16.24
N VAL A 166 17.02 11.81 17.55
CA VAL A 166 18.26 12.10 18.28
C VAL A 166 19.34 11.05 18.02
N PHE A 167 18.96 9.79 17.96
CA PHE A 167 19.90 8.68 17.68
C PHE A 167 20.01 8.35 16.18
N LYS A 168 19.50 9.22 15.30
CA LYS A 168 19.57 9.05 13.83
C LYS A 168 18.99 7.74 13.30
N TRP A 169 18.01 7.13 13.99
CA TRP A 169 17.41 5.88 13.52
C TRP A 169 16.66 6.05 12.19
N GLY A 170 16.15 7.25 11.90
CA GLY A 170 15.39 7.56 10.70
C GLY A 170 13.93 7.12 10.77
N ALA A 171 13.18 7.41 9.72
CA ALA A 171 11.77 7.07 9.62
C ALA A 171 11.57 5.57 9.39
N GLY A 172 10.52 5.01 9.96
CA GLY A 172 10.10 3.62 9.78
C GLY A 172 8.58 3.47 9.95
N MET A 173 7.90 4.59 10.22
CA MET A 173 6.44 4.62 10.37
C MET A 173 5.78 4.49 9.00
N SER A 174 4.69 3.74 8.93
CA SER A 174 3.98 3.48 7.67
C SER A 174 2.50 3.83 7.79
N PRO A 175 1.84 4.29 6.72
CA PRO A 175 0.41 4.54 6.71
C PRO A 175 -0.40 3.26 6.95
N THR A 176 -1.53 3.41 7.63
CA THR A 176 -2.51 2.36 7.93
C THR A 176 -3.88 2.78 7.42
N LEU A 177 -4.57 1.90 6.71
CA LEU A 177 -5.89 2.18 6.16
C LEU A 177 -6.99 1.81 7.16
N TYR A 178 -7.94 2.73 7.34
CA TYR A 178 -9.13 2.50 8.13
C TYR A 178 -10.32 3.24 7.53
N LYS A 179 -11.31 2.53 7.00
CA LYS A 179 -12.49 3.10 6.33
C LYS A 179 -12.07 4.16 5.27
N ASP A 180 -12.55 5.39 5.41
CA ASP A 180 -12.20 6.51 4.52
C ASP A 180 -10.97 7.30 4.99
N LEU A 181 -10.18 6.75 5.91
CA LEU A 181 -9.02 7.41 6.52
C LEU A 181 -7.71 6.70 6.20
N VAL A 182 -6.65 7.50 6.08
CA VAL A 182 -5.27 7.07 6.21
C VAL A 182 -4.77 7.52 7.57
N LEU A 183 -4.42 6.57 8.42
CA LEU A 183 -3.87 6.80 9.75
C LEU A 183 -2.35 6.80 9.67
N PHE A 184 -1.70 7.73 10.37
CA PHE A 184 -0.25 7.82 10.37
C PHE A 184 0.26 8.33 11.73
N CYS A 185 1.02 7.48 12.43
CA CYS A 185 1.62 7.80 13.72
C CYS A 185 3.08 8.20 13.51
N GLN A 186 3.38 9.49 13.61
CA GLN A 186 4.74 10.02 13.55
C GLN A 186 5.21 10.34 14.97
N ASP A 187 5.82 9.36 15.64
CA ASP A 187 6.39 9.53 16.98
C ASP A 187 7.90 9.79 16.85
N ASP A 188 8.29 11.01 16.57
CA ASP A 188 9.67 11.48 16.50
C ASP A 188 10.06 12.34 17.71
N ASP A 189 11.32 12.74 17.83
CA ASP A 189 11.82 13.52 18.97
C ASP A 189 11.48 15.01 18.93
N LEU A 190 10.89 15.53 17.84
CA LEU A 190 10.69 16.96 17.67
C LEU A 190 9.22 17.38 17.63
N ALA A 191 8.40 16.67 16.85
CA ALA A 191 7.01 17.04 16.58
C ALA A 191 6.09 15.80 16.49
N PRO A 192 6.11 14.93 17.54
CA PRO A 192 5.34 13.69 17.51
C PRO A 192 3.84 13.97 17.42
N ALA A 193 3.19 13.29 16.49
CA ALA A 193 1.75 13.43 16.30
C ALA A 193 1.13 12.21 15.63
N PHE A 194 -0.14 11.98 15.90
CA PHE A 194 -0.94 11.01 15.21
C PHE A 194 -1.94 11.72 14.30
N TYR A 195 -1.93 11.36 13.03
CA TYR A 195 -2.73 12.00 11.98
C TYR A 195 -3.77 11.03 11.43
N ALA A 196 -4.94 11.56 11.09
CA ALA A 196 -5.87 10.92 10.17
C ALA A 196 -6.13 11.83 8.98
N PHE A 197 -5.89 11.31 7.80
CA PHE A 197 -6.15 11.99 6.55
C PHE A 197 -7.38 11.39 5.87
N ASP A 198 -8.20 12.24 5.26
CA ASP A 198 -9.24 11.79 4.34
C ASP A 198 -8.58 11.16 3.10
N LYS A 199 -8.92 9.93 2.78
CA LYS A 199 -8.32 9.17 1.67
C LYS A 199 -8.43 9.87 0.32
N LYS A 200 -9.54 10.58 0.08
CA LYS A 200 -9.84 11.19 -1.21
C LYS A 200 -9.10 12.49 -1.43
N THR A 201 -8.97 13.29 -0.38
CA THR A 201 -8.51 14.68 -0.49
C THR A 201 -7.16 14.95 0.16
N GLY A 202 -6.66 14.04 1.00
CA GLY A 202 -5.45 14.22 1.81
C GLY A 202 -5.59 15.25 2.94
N LYS A 203 -6.79 15.81 3.14
CA LYS A 203 -7.02 16.76 4.24
C LYS A 203 -6.91 16.06 5.57
N ILE A 204 -6.25 16.72 6.52
CA ILE A 204 -6.21 16.26 7.91
C ILE A 204 -7.62 16.37 8.50
N VAL A 205 -8.20 15.23 8.84
CA VAL A 205 -9.51 15.13 9.52
C VAL A 205 -9.34 15.41 11.01
N TRP A 206 -8.30 14.83 11.61
CA TRP A 206 -7.87 15.12 12.97
C TRP A 206 -6.35 14.91 13.12
N LYS A 207 -5.81 15.54 14.12
CA LYS A 207 -4.43 15.40 14.57
C LYS A 207 -4.44 15.35 16.09
N ASP A 208 -3.74 14.37 16.65
CA ASP A 208 -3.48 14.25 18.08
C ASP A 208 -2.02 14.59 18.38
N ASP A 209 -1.79 15.41 19.40
CA ASP A 209 -0.46 15.76 19.90
C ASP A 209 0.06 14.61 20.77
N ARG A 210 1.25 14.13 20.45
CA ARG A 210 1.89 13.02 21.14
C ARG A 210 3.18 13.42 21.85
N SER A 211 3.32 14.70 22.20
CA SER A 211 4.53 15.27 22.82
C SER A 211 4.89 14.62 24.18
N ASP A 212 3.97 13.89 24.80
CA ASP A 212 4.18 13.08 26.00
C ASP A 212 4.74 11.66 25.70
N GLN A 213 4.96 11.31 24.42
CA GLN A 213 5.50 10.03 23.98
C GLN A 213 6.97 10.17 23.59
N ALA A 214 7.77 9.15 23.88
CA ALA A 214 9.08 9.03 23.26
C ALA A 214 8.98 8.42 21.86
N VAL A 215 10.06 8.52 21.09
CA VAL A 215 10.20 7.88 19.79
C VAL A 215 9.73 6.44 19.82
N ASN A 216 8.85 6.10 18.91
CA ASN A 216 8.48 4.71 18.64
C ASN A 216 8.02 4.53 17.19
N TYR A 217 7.96 3.28 16.75
CA TYR A 217 7.62 2.88 15.39
C TYR A 217 6.36 2.01 15.35
N SER A 218 5.49 2.16 16.36
CA SER A 218 4.24 1.42 16.45
C SER A 218 3.28 1.82 15.34
N HIS A 219 2.56 0.82 14.83
CA HIS A 219 1.45 1.02 13.92
C HIS A 219 0.14 0.87 14.68
N PRO A 220 -0.88 1.68 14.36
CA PRO A 220 -2.20 1.53 14.96
C PRO A 220 -2.84 0.20 14.54
N VAL A 221 -3.58 -0.40 15.44
CA VAL A 221 -4.49 -1.51 15.15
C VAL A 221 -5.92 -1.07 15.49
N ILE A 222 -6.88 -1.59 14.75
CA ILE A 222 -8.28 -1.33 14.98
C ILE A 222 -8.85 -2.45 15.84
N CYS A 223 -9.42 -2.08 16.97
CA CYS A 223 -10.12 -2.98 17.86
C CYS A 223 -11.63 -2.74 17.75
N GLU A 224 -12.36 -3.71 17.24
CA GLU A 224 -13.81 -3.68 17.23
C GLU A 224 -14.34 -3.97 18.63
N THR A 225 -15.13 -3.06 19.17
CA THR A 225 -15.73 -3.18 20.50
C THR A 225 -17.24 -3.03 20.44
N ASP A 226 -17.95 -3.40 21.51
CA ASP A 226 -19.41 -3.22 21.64
C ASP A 226 -19.84 -1.74 21.57
N LYS A 227 -18.90 -0.81 21.77
CA LYS A 227 -19.15 0.64 21.73
C LYS A 227 -18.75 1.29 20.40
N GLY A 228 -18.18 0.52 19.49
CA GLY A 228 -17.62 0.97 18.21
C GLY A 228 -16.15 0.60 18.06
N ASP A 229 -15.57 1.02 16.96
CA ASP A 229 -14.16 0.76 16.68
C ASP A 229 -13.27 1.71 17.48
N GLU A 230 -12.24 1.16 18.09
CA GLU A 230 -11.17 1.90 18.77
C GLU A 230 -9.87 1.77 17.99
N ILE A 231 -9.16 2.88 17.85
CA ILE A 231 -7.82 2.91 17.22
C ILE A 231 -6.81 2.80 18.35
N VAL A 232 -6.14 1.66 18.47
CA VAL A 232 -5.19 1.42 19.55
C VAL A 232 -3.76 1.51 19.01
N VAL A 233 -2.91 2.29 19.66
CA VAL A 233 -1.50 2.43 19.34
C VAL A 233 -0.65 2.25 20.60
N ALA A 234 0.47 1.54 20.47
CA ALA A 234 1.44 1.45 21.54
C ALA A 234 2.23 2.76 21.64
N GLY A 235 2.38 3.25 22.84
CA GLY A 235 3.23 4.38 23.18
C GLY A 235 4.28 3.97 24.22
N THR A 236 5.01 4.94 24.75
CA THR A 236 6.04 4.69 25.76
C THR A 236 5.40 4.23 27.06
N GLY A 237 5.53 2.95 27.37
CA GLY A 237 5.03 2.34 28.61
C GLY A 237 3.52 2.23 28.74
N LYS A 238 2.76 2.49 27.67
CA LYS A 238 1.29 2.43 27.69
C LYS A 238 0.72 2.04 26.32
N LEU A 239 -0.52 1.58 26.33
CA LEU A 239 -1.40 1.53 25.15
C LEU A 239 -2.34 2.73 25.20
N ILE A 240 -2.64 3.30 24.05
CA ILE A 240 -3.50 4.46 23.88
C ILE A 240 -4.59 4.07 22.88
N GLY A 241 -5.85 4.23 23.29
CA GLY A 241 -7.03 4.00 22.49
C GLY A 241 -7.97 5.18 22.54
#